data_84edac00eeef1b1b603273146a22f535
#
_entry.id   84edac00eeef1b1b603273146a22f535
#
_cell.length_a   1.000
_cell.length_b   1.000
_cell.length_c   1.000
_cell.angle_alpha   90.00
_cell.angle_beta   90.00
_cell.angle_gamma   90.00
#
_symmetry.space_group_name_H-M   'P 1'
#
loop_
_entity.id
_entity.type
_entity.pdbx_description
1 polymer ?
#
loop_
_entity_poly.entity_id
_entity_poly.type
_entity_poly.pdbx_seq_one_letter_code
_entity_poly.pdbx_strand_id
1 'polypeptide(L)'
;QAQEQDSNGMVKTIVSQTPGAISYLAFSYVDTSVKRLNLNGYKPTKKNVTTNNWPIWSYEHMYTKGEPNKLAKKFLEYMMTAEVQNNIVGKMGYIPINDMKVTRSLDGTISSK
;
A
#
# COMPACT_ATOMS: atom_id res chain seq x y z
N GLN A 1 -22.06 -13.03 -1.39
CA GLN A 1 -21.99 -11.55 -1.31
C GLN A 1 -20.71 -11.16 -0.59
N ALA A 2 -20.00 -10.17 -1.12
CA ALA A 2 -18.88 -9.57 -0.41
C ALA A 2 -19.39 -8.78 0.81
N GLN A 3 -18.65 -8.86 1.92
CA GLN A 3 -18.92 -8.06 3.12
C GLN A 3 -17.90 -6.92 3.15
N GLU A 4 -18.36 -5.71 3.37
CA GLU A 4 -17.51 -4.54 3.56
C GLU A 4 -17.17 -4.37 5.04
N GLN A 5 -15.97 -3.89 5.33
CA GLN A 5 -15.48 -3.64 6.67
C GLN A 5 -14.81 -2.27 6.75
N ASP A 6 -14.96 -1.61 7.89
CA ASP A 6 -14.52 -0.22 8.08
C ASP A 6 -13.00 -0.06 8.29
N SER A 7 -12.27 -1.16 8.53
CA SER A 7 -10.83 -1.08 8.80
C SER A 7 -10.07 -2.35 8.42
N ASN A 8 -8.76 -2.18 8.13
CA ASN A 8 -7.85 -3.30 7.92
C ASN A 8 -7.80 -4.27 9.13
N GLY A 9 -7.86 -3.75 10.34
CA GLY A 9 -7.86 -4.57 11.56
C GLY A 9 -9.08 -5.49 11.65
N MET A 10 -10.27 -4.98 11.31
CA MET A 10 -11.49 -5.79 11.28
C MET A 10 -11.45 -6.82 10.16
N VAL A 11 -11.01 -6.45 8.96
CA VAL A 11 -10.81 -7.40 7.85
C VAL A 11 -9.88 -8.54 8.28
N LYS A 12 -8.72 -8.23 8.88
CA LYS A 12 -7.80 -9.25 9.38
C LYS A 12 -8.45 -10.19 10.37
N THR A 13 -9.16 -9.66 11.36
CA THR A 13 -9.85 -10.46 12.38
C THR A 13 -10.86 -11.40 11.74
N ILE A 14 -11.73 -10.92 10.87
CA ILE A 14 -12.77 -11.73 10.23
C ILE A 14 -12.16 -12.82 9.35
N VAL A 15 -11.16 -12.48 8.52
CA VAL A 15 -10.49 -13.48 7.67
C VAL A 15 -9.80 -14.55 8.50
N SER A 16 -9.13 -14.18 9.60
CA SER A 16 -8.45 -15.13 10.48
C SER A 16 -9.41 -16.12 11.19
N GLN A 17 -10.66 -15.71 11.38
CA GLN A 17 -11.69 -16.51 12.09
C GLN A 17 -12.65 -17.23 11.15
N THR A 18 -12.61 -16.97 9.85
CA THR A 18 -13.58 -17.50 8.89
C THR A 18 -12.88 -18.42 7.87
N PRO A 19 -12.94 -19.73 8.01
CA PRO A 19 -12.38 -20.67 7.04
C PRO A 19 -12.92 -20.40 5.63
N GLY A 20 -12.00 -20.32 4.65
CA GLY A 20 -12.34 -20.05 3.26
C GLY A 20 -12.55 -18.57 2.91
N ALA A 21 -12.49 -17.66 3.89
CA ALA A 21 -12.57 -16.22 3.61
C ALA A 21 -11.30 -15.73 2.87
N ILE A 22 -11.51 -14.81 1.94
CA ILE A 22 -10.45 -14.14 1.20
C ILE A 22 -10.70 -12.62 1.22
N SER A 23 -9.63 -11.83 1.37
CA SER A 23 -9.71 -10.37 1.32
C SER A 23 -8.36 -9.77 0.93
N TYR A 24 -8.26 -8.44 0.98
CA TYR A 24 -7.01 -7.71 0.81
C TYR A 24 -6.72 -6.83 2.02
N LEU A 25 -5.44 -6.66 2.32
CA LEU A 25 -4.94 -5.88 3.47
C LEU A 25 -3.67 -5.14 3.09
N ALA A 26 -3.44 -3.98 3.70
CA ALA A 26 -2.13 -3.35 3.65
C ALA A 26 -1.07 -4.25 4.32
N PHE A 27 0.16 -4.26 3.81
CA PHE A 27 1.25 -5.10 4.34
C PHE A 27 1.52 -4.88 5.83
N SER A 28 1.31 -3.65 6.32
CA SER A 28 1.47 -3.30 7.73
C SER A 28 0.53 -4.06 8.69
N TYR A 29 -0.57 -4.60 8.18
CA TYR A 29 -1.56 -5.36 8.97
C TYR A 29 -1.41 -6.87 8.84
N VAL A 30 -0.59 -7.38 7.92
CA VAL A 30 -0.45 -8.81 7.66
C VAL A 30 0.55 -9.44 8.62
N ASP A 31 0.10 -10.40 9.41
CA ASP A 31 0.90 -11.22 10.32
C ASP A 31 0.65 -12.73 10.09
N THR A 32 1.02 -13.55 11.03
CA THR A 32 0.87 -15.01 10.95
C THR A 32 -0.56 -15.51 11.08
N SER A 33 -1.50 -14.65 11.46
CA SER A 33 -2.93 -15.02 11.60
C SER A 33 -3.66 -15.19 10.26
N VAL A 34 -3.07 -14.66 9.17
CA VAL A 34 -3.62 -14.74 7.82
C VAL A 34 -2.58 -15.22 6.82
N LYS A 35 -3.02 -16.00 5.84
CA LYS A 35 -2.14 -16.51 4.77
C LYS A 35 -2.04 -15.52 3.62
N ARG A 36 -0.82 -15.18 3.22
CA ARG A 36 -0.55 -14.40 2.01
C ARG A 36 -0.70 -15.29 0.78
N LEU A 37 -1.33 -14.77 -0.27
CA LEU A 37 -1.53 -15.48 -1.53
C LEU A 37 -0.55 -15.01 -2.59
N ASN A 38 0.00 -15.95 -3.34
CA ASN A 38 0.76 -15.64 -4.54
C ASN A 38 -0.21 -15.27 -5.68
N LEU A 39 0.21 -14.33 -6.53
CA LEU A 39 -0.50 -13.98 -7.75
C LEU A 39 0.44 -14.21 -8.94
N ASN A 40 -0.02 -14.89 -9.96
CA ASN A 40 0.77 -15.19 -11.15
C ASN A 40 2.15 -15.83 -10.84
N GLY A 41 2.22 -16.63 -9.77
CA GLY A 41 3.47 -17.25 -9.31
C GLY A 41 4.36 -16.35 -8.42
N TYR A 42 4.03 -15.09 -8.24
CA TYR A 42 4.80 -14.16 -7.43
C TYR A 42 4.24 -14.00 -6.01
N LYS A 43 5.14 -14.00 -5.02
CA LYS A 43 4.79 -13.74 -3.61
C LYS A 43 4.48 -12.26 -3.39
N PRO A 44 3.56 -11.93 -2.46
CA PRO A 44 3.27 -10.54 -2.06
C PRO A 44 4.42 -9.99 -1.20
N THR A 45 5.46 -9.53 -1.84
CA THR A 45 6.64 -8.90 -1.23
C THR A 45 6.80 -7.48 -1.75
N LYS A 46 7.43 -6.59 -0.95
CA LYS A 46 7.75 -5.23 -1.40
C LYS A 46 8.50 -5.25 -2.74
N LYS A 47 9.50 -6.14 -2.90
CA LYS A 47 10.25 -6.29 -4.14
C LYS A 47 9.34 -6.58 -5.34
N ASN A 48 8.42 -7.53 -5.22
CA ASN A 48 7.52 -7.89 -6.33
C ASN A 48 6.48 -6.81 -6.62
N VAL A 49 6.10 -6.01 -5.62
CA VAL A 49 5.24 -4.83 -5.82
C VAL A 49 5.99 -3.73 -6.56
N THR A 50 7.24 -3.43 -6.17
CA THR A 50 8.01 -2.35 -6.82
C THR A 50 8.21 -2.54 -8.32
N THR A 51 8.20 -3.78 -8.80
CA THR A 51 8.31 -4.17 -10.21
C THR A 51 6.98 -4.51 -10.88
N ASN A 52 5.86 -4.39 -10.15
CA ASN A 52 4.52 -4.82 -10.58
C ASN A 52 4.38 -6.32 -10.90
N ASN A 53 5.31 -7.16 -10.50
CA ASN A 53 5.16 -8.62 -10.63
C ASN A 53 4.00 -9.13 -9.76
N TRP A 54 3.77 -8.51 -8.60
CA TRP A 54 2.57 -8.70 -7.79
C TRP A 54 1.70 -7.44 -7.92
N PRO A 55 0.57 -7.49 -8.66
CA PRO A 55 -0.07 -6.29 -9.22
C PRO A 55 -1.12 -5.61 -8.33
N ILE A 56 -1.49 -6.20 -7.17
CA ILE A 56 -2.50 -5.59 -6.29
C ILE A 56 -1.82 -4.58 -5.36
N TRP A 57 -1.71 -3.35 -5.82
CA TRP A 57 -1.17 -2.23 -5.06
C TRP A 57 -1.76 -0.91 -5.55
N SER A 58 -1.71 0.11 -4.72
CA SER A 58 -2.07 1.48 -5.09
C SER A 58 -1.16 2.48 -4.38
N TYR A 59 -1.16 3.73 -4.87
CA TYR A 59 -0.53 4.82 -4.16
C TYR A 59 -1.36 5.23 -2.94
N GLU A 60 -0.68 5.61 -1.88
CA GLU A 60 -1.27 6.45 -0.83
C GLU A 60 -1.23 7.90 -1.31
N HIS A 61 -2.34 8.62 -1.13
CA HIS A 61 -2.49 9.98 -1.61
C HIS A 61 -2.70 10.96 -0.46
N MET A 62 -2.11 12.12 -0.58
CA MET A 62 -2.39 13.27 0.28
C MET A 62 -3.18 14.31 -0.52
N TYR A 63 -4.25 14.82 0.05
CA TYR A 63 -5.16 15.75 -0.63
C TYR A 63 -5.22 17.09 0.09
N THR A 64 -5.35 18.18 -0.67
CA THR A 64 -5.69 19.50 -0.17
C THR A 64 -6.93 20.02 -0.87
N LYS A 65 -7.72 20.84 -0.19
CA LYS A 65 -8.83 21.55 -0.81
C LYS A 65 -8.30 22.88 -1.37
N GLY A 66 -8.06 22.92 -2.67
CA GLY A 66 -7.42 24.05 -3.35
C GLY A 66 -5.92 24.15 -3.04
N GLU A 67 -5.34 25.33 -3.24
CA GLU A 67 -3.92 25.57 -2.97
C GLU A 67 -3.59 25.41 -1.48
N PRO A 68 -2.57 24.61 -1.12
CA PRO A 68 -2.18 24.45 0.27
C PRO A 68 -1.57 25.75 0.83
N ASN A 69 -1.88 26.06 2.07
CA ASN A 69 -1.19 27.14 2.76
C ASN A 69 0.30 26.78 2.99
N LYS A 70 1.10 27.78 3.42
CA LYS A 70 2.56 27.61 3.57
C LYS A 70 2.94 26.43 4.49
N LEU A 71 2.18 26.21 5.58
CA LEU A 71 2.46 25.13 6.53
C LEU A 71 2.11 23.75 5.92
N ALA A 72 0.95 23.64 5.31
CA ALA A 72 0.52 22.41 4.62
C ALA A 72 1.50 22.05 3.49
N LYS A 73 1.94 23.03 2.69
CA LYS A 73 2.94 22.80 1.65
C LYS A 73 4.24 22.24 2.22
N LYS A 74 4.77 22.84 3.30
CA LYS A 74 5.98 22.34 3.97
C LYS A 74 5.80 20.91 4.51
N PHE A 75 4.62 20.59 5.05
CA PHE A 75 4.32 19.24 5.51
C PHE A 75 4.32 18.23 4.35
N LEU A 76 3.69 18.55 3.22
CA LEU A 76 3.69 17.69 2.04
C LEU A 76 5.11 17.46 1.52
N GLU A 77 5.92 18.52 1.44
CA GLU A 77 7.33 18.43 1.04
C GLU A 77 8.14 17.55 2.03
N TYR A 78 7.92 17.71 3.33
CA TYR A 78 8.58 16.90 4.36
C TYR A 78 8.22 15.42 4.25
N MET A 79 6.95 15.09 3.99
CA MET A 79 6.51 13.71 3.77
C MET A 79 7.23 13.02 2.60
N MET A 80 7.69 13.78 1.61
CA MET A 80 8.42 13.25 0.46
C MET A 80 9.94 13.15 0.66
N THR A 81 10.46 13.59 1.82
CA THR A 81 11.90 13.48 2.11
C THR A 81 12.35 12.03 2.27
N ALA A 82 13.61 11.76 1.98
CA ALA A 82 14.21 10.43 2.19
C ALA A 82 14.15 9.99 3.65
N GLU A 83 14.26 10.94 4.60
CA GLU A 83 14.12 10.66 6.04
C GLU A 83 12.76 10.04 6.36
N VAL A 84 11.67 10.67 5.93
CA VAL A 84 10.31 10.16 6.20
C VAL A 84 10.06 8.88 5.40
N GLN A 85 10.38 8.85 4.13
CA GLN A 85 10.12 7.71 3.25
C GLN A 85 10.85 6.44 3.73
N ASN A 86 12.12 6.53 4.09
CA ASN A 86 12.91 5.35 4.47
C ASN A 86 12.77 4.99 5.95
N ASN A 87 12.75 5.99 6.85
CA ASN A 87 12.79 5.74 8.28
C ASN A 87 11.41 5.61 8.93
N ILE A 88 10.36 6.17 8.32
CA ILE A 88 8.98 6.10 8.85
C ILE A 88 8.13 5.22 7.95
N VAL A 89 7.86 5.64 6.72
CA VAL A 89 6.98 4.96 5.77
C VAL A 89 7.43 3.51 5.54
N GLY A 90 8.71 3.29 5.25
CA GLY A 90 9.28 1.96 5.03
C GLY A 90 9.19 1.05 6.27
N LYS A 91 9.44 1.59 7.48
CA LYS A 91 9.34 0.84 8.74
C LYS A 91 7.91 0.51 9.14
N MET A 92 6.94 1.32 8.75
CA MET A 92 5.52 1.06 8.98
C MET A 92 4.94 -0.03 8.06
N GLY A 93 5.71 -0.59 7.14
CA GLY A 93 5.27 -1.64 6.23
C GLY A 93 4.81 -1.15 4.86
N TYR A 94 4.85 0.16 4.61
CA TYR A 94 4.59 0.74 3.29
C TYR A 94 5.85 0.71 2.40
N ILE A 95 5.70 1.02 1.13
CA ILE A 95 6.81 1.06 0.18
C ILE A 95 7.17 2.53 -0.07
N PRO A 96 8.41 2.97 0.20
CA PRO A 96 8.86 4.30 -0.17
C PRO A 96 8.64 4.56 -1.67
N ILE A 97 8.10 5.73 -2.01
CA ILE A 97 7.76 6.05 -3.41
C ILE A 97 8.96 5.96 -4.36
N ASN A 98 10.15 6.24 -3.85
CA ASN A 98 11.39 6.17 -4.64
C ASN A 98 11.87 4.74 -4.91
N ASP A 99 11.38 3.73 -4.17
CA ASP A 99 11.71 2.33 -4.40
C ASP A 99 10.91 1.74 -5.58
N MET A 100 9.79 2.36 -5.95
CA MET A 100 9.00 1.91 -7.09
C MET A 100 9.78 2.00 -8.41
N LYS A 101 9.79 0.93 -9.18
CA LYS A 101 10.42 0.81 -10.50
C LYS A 101 9.44 1.06 -11.64
N VAL A 102 8.18 1.14 -11.31
CA VAL A 102 7.09 1.43 -12.25
C VAL A 102 6.21 2.55 -11.71
N THR A 103 5.48 3.17 -12.62
CA THR A 103 4.39 4.12 -12.32
C THR A 103 3.06 3.51 -12.76
N ARG A 104 1.99 3.95 -12.14
CA ARG A 104 0.62 3.62 -12.55
C ARG A 104 -0.16 4.91 -12.77
N SER A 105 -0.72 5.07 -13.96
CA SER A 105 -1.62 6.17 -14.31
C SER A 105 -3.04 5.94 -13.79
N LEU A 106 -3.90 6.97 -13.88
CA LEU A 106 -5.28 6.90 -13.39
C LEU A 106 -6.13 5.86 -14.13
N ASP A 107 -5.81 5.58 -15.38
CA ASP A 107 -6.47 4.53 -16.18
C ASP A 107 -5.91 3.11 -15.90
N GLY A 108 -4.96 2.99 -14.97
CA GLY A 108 -4.33 1.72 -14.59
C GLY A 108 -3.13 1.33 -15.44
N THR A 109 -2.72 2.11 -16.43
CA THR A 109 -1.56 1.82 -17.27
C THR A 109 -0.27 1.81 -16.45
N ILE A 110 0.54 0.77 -16.61
CA ILE A 110 1.84 0.61 -15.95
C ILE A 110 2.95 1.01 -16.93
N SER A 111 3.85 1.87 -16.48
CA SER A 111 5.04 2.31 -17.23
C SER A 111 6.29 2.17 -16.39
N SER A 112 7.43 1.91 -17.01
CA SER A 112 8.73 1.93 -16.34
C SER A 112 9.03 3.35 -15.84
N LYS A 113 9.67 3.43 -14.68
CA LYS A 113 10.06 4.69 -14.06
C LYS A 113 11.48 5.09 -14.52
#